data_d06f3eb006c9b5bec33391b249e65905
#
_entry.id   d06f3eb006c9b5bec33391b249e65905
#
_cell.length_a   1.000
_cell.length_b   1.000
_cell.length_c   1.000
_cell.angle_alpha   90.00
_cell.angle_beta   90.00
_cell.angle_gamma   90.00
#
_symmetry.space_group_name_H-M   'P 1'
#
loop_
_entity.id
_entity.type
_entity.pdbx_description
1 polymer ?
#
loop_
_entity_poly.entity_id
_entity_poly.type
_entity_poly.pdbx_seq_one_letter_code
_entity_poly.pdbx_strand_id
1 'polypeptide(L)'
;HRQVYLGQGRQEGLLVYVEVAVSNLMLEEHVIGLSDVQPLKSYAEGKAALLAGNGLLFLDGDTNCYKISSKGYPGLGVKKAENEKVIRGSKEAFTESEKINVALIRKRLRDSRMKVEEQTVGVRSHTMTALVYMEDLIYQGLLTTMKQQLQRYEIDGILDSGMLEQLSEKHWLSPFPQFQTTERPDRAAAAVLEGRIVLVTDHSPQVLILPSDYNSFFQTSDDWYNRFQVASYARTLRFLAAILSMIFPAVYVAVATWHTSLLPTKLVLSMAEARQGVPFPALGEILLMEISF
;
A
#
# COMPACT_ATOMS: atom_id res chain seq x y z
N HIS A 1 -1.46 27.62 -4.33
CA HIS A 1 -1.41 28.94 -3.67
C HIS A 1 -2.61 29.78 -4.12
N ARG A 2 -3.22 30.53 -3.20
CA ARG A 2 -4.38 31.37 -3.50
C ARG A 2 -4.17 32.75 -2.86
N GLN A 3 -4.48 33.81 -3.58
CA GLN A 3 -4.49 35.17 -3.01
C GLN A 3 -5.76 35.35 -2.15
N VAL A 4 -5.59 35.88 -0.95
CA VAL A 4 -6.68 36.10 0.00
C VAL A 4 -6.63 37.54 0.48
N TYR A 5 -7.79 38.24 0.50
CA TYR A 5 -7.91 39.58 1.03
C TYR A 5 -8.34 39.51 2.49
N LEU A 6 -7.56 40.09 3.39
CA LEU A 6 -7.77 40.06 4.83
C LEU A 6 -8.22 41.44 5.34
N GLY A 7 -9.45 41.51 5.87
CA GLY A 7 -9.98 42.65 6.58
C GLY A 7 -10.41 43.87 5.72
N GLN A 8 -10.91 44.91 6.39
CA GLN A 8 -11.37 46.12 5.71
C GLN A 8 -10.27 47.01 5.13
N GLY A 9 -8.99 46.69 5.36
CA GLY A 9 -7.84 47.49 4.93
C GLY A 9 -7.11 46.99 3.66
N ARG A 10 -7.67 46.04 2.90
CA ARG A 10 -7.08 45.54 1.63
C ARG A 10 -5.60 45.11 1.71
N GLN A 11 -5.20 44.41 2.76
CA GLN A 11 -3.91 43.72 2.74
C GLN A 11 -4.01 42.48 1.86
N GLU A 12 -3.16 42.40 0.84
CA GLU A 12 -3.04 41.22 0.01
C GLU A 12 -2.19 40.16 0.73
N GLY A 13 -2.66 38.93 0.73
CA GLY A 13 -1.95 37.80 1.34
C GLY A 13 -1.89 36.62 0.38
N LEU A 14 -0.82 35.85 0.47
CA LEU A 14 -0.64 34.60 -0.26
C LEU A 14 -0.77 33.42 0.69
N LEU A 15 -1.77 32.59 0.46
CA LEU A 15 -1.95 31.34 1.19
C LEU A 15 -1.30 30.19 0.43
N VAL A 16 -0.36 29.52 1.06
CA VAL A 16 0.29 28.32 0.52
C VAL A 16 -0.09 27.12 1.38
N TYR A 17 -0.64 26.10 0.75
CA TYR A 17 -1.09 24.89 1.45
C TYR A 17 -0.86 23.62 0.59
N VAL A 18 -0.90 22.46 1.25
CA VAL A 18 -0.98 21.19 0.57
C VAL A 18 -2.45 20.85 0.38
N GLU A 19 -2.90 20.73 -0.86
CA GLU A 19 -4.31 20.71 -1.28
C GLU A 19 -5.17 19.71 -0.50
N VAL A 20 -4.64 18.52 -0.20
CA VAL A 20 -5.39 17.46 0.50
C VAL A 20 -5.38 17.63 2.02
N ALA A 21 -4.53 18.47 2.56
CA ALA A 21 -4.41 18.69 4.00
C ALA A 21 -5.33 19.80 4.52
N VAL A 22 -5.95 20.55 3.61
CA VAL A 22 -6.87 21.66 3.92
C VAL A 22 -8.28 21.27 3.50
N SER A 23 -9.19 21.15 4.44
CA SER A 23 -10.62 20.93 4.13
C SER A 23 -11.19 22.12 3.37
N ASN A 24 -11.84 21.87 2.23
CA ASN A 24 -12.53 22.90 1.43
C ASN A 24 -13.55 23.70 2.24
N LEU A 25 -14.15 23.10 3.26
CA LEU A 25 -15.11 23.77 4.16
C LEU A 25 -14.51 24.97 4.91
N MET A 26 -13.23 24.96 5.24
CA MET A 26 -12.60 26.09 5.94
C MET A 26 -12.28 27.27 5.03
N LEU A 27 -12.28 27.07 3.71
CA LEU A 27 -12.02 28.13 2.74
C LEU A 27 -13.28 28.88 2.28
N GLU A 28 -14.45 28.26 2.42
CA GLU A 28 -15.72 28.85 1.94
C GLU A 28 -16.47 29.59 3.04
N GLU A 29 -16.39 29.18 4.29
CA GLU A 29 -17.35 29.66 5.27
C GLU A 29 -16.87 30.77 6.21
N HIS A 30 -15.65 31.05 6.46
CA HIS A 30 -15.27 32.21 7.29
C HIS A 30 -13.77 32.46 7.31
N VAL A 31 -13.46 33.69 6.99
CA VAL A 31 -12.39 34.47 7.61
C VAL A 31 -11.81 33.70 8.80
N ILE A 32 -10.64 33.22 8.54
CA ILE A 32 -9.69 32.60 9.44
C ILE A 32 -10.06 32.94 10.89
N GLY A 33 -10.73 32.01 11.55
CA GLY A 33 -10.89 32.11 13.01
C GLY A 33 -9.49 32.13 13.60
N LEU A 34 -9.08 33.27 14.06
CA LEU A 34 -7.72 33.64 14.44
C LEU A 34 -7.13 32.84 15.61
N SER A 35 -7.71 31.71 15.98
CA SER A 35 -7.33 30.97 17.19
C SER A 35 -6.03 30.19 17.09
N ASP A 36 -5.43 30.02 15.90
CA ASP A 36 -4.21 29.20 15.81
C ASP A 36 -3.25 29.68 14.70
N VAL A 37 -2.98 30.98 14.68
CA VAL A 37 -1.96 31.60 13.81
C VAL A 37 -0.69 31.78 14.59
N GLN A 38 0.42 31.15 14.18
CA GLN A 38 1.71 31.24 14.83
C GLN A 38 2.75 31.83 13.86
N PRO A 39 3.49 32.88 14.26
CA PRO A 39 4.57 33.39 13.43
C PRO A 39 5.73 32.39 13.38
N LEU A 40 6.25 32.16 12.19
CA LEU A 40 7.39 31.29 11.93
C LEU A 40 8.66 32.13 11.77
N LYS A 41 9.76 31.68 12.37
CA LYS A 41 11.01 32.42 12.41
C LYS A 41 12.01 31.99 11.33
N SER A 42 11.79 30.81 10.72
CA SER A 42 12.75 30.29 9.75
C SER A 42 12.05 29.55 8.59
N TYR A 43 12.74 29.50 7.45
CA TYR A 43 12.31 28.72 6.27
C TYR A 43 12.15 27.24 6.59
N ALA A 44 13.02 26.68 7.44
CA ALA A 44 12.96 25.27 7.86
C ALA A 44 11.67 24.95 8.64
N GLU A 45 11.25 25.87 9.53
CA GLU A 45 9.99 25.75 10.26
C GLU A 45 8.79 25.83 9.32
N GLY A 46 8.83 26.73 8.32
CA GLY A 46 7.80 26.86 7.29
C GLY A 46 7.66 25.57 6.46
N LYS A 47 8.78 25.01 6.01
CA LYS A 47 8.80 23.75 5.29
C LYS A 47 8.23 22.59 6.15
N ALA A 48 8.63 22.50 7.40
CA ALA A 48 8.14 21.48 8.32
C ALA A 48 6.63 21.63 8.59
N ALA A 49 6.14 22.86 8.74
CA ALA A 49 4.72 23.16 8.93
C ALA A 49 3.89 22.73 7.72
N LEU A 50 4.35 23.03 6.50
CA LEU A 50 3.71 22.62 5.24
C LEU A 50 3.65 21.10 5.10
N LEU A 51 4.76 20.42 5.34
CA LEU A 51 4.83 18.96 5.30
C LEU A 51 3.96 18.29 6.38
N ALA A 52 3.70 19.00 7.48
CA ALA A 52 2.78 18.57 8.51
C ALA A 52 1.30 18.85 8.19
N GLY A 53 1.00 19.39 7.01
CA GLY A 53 -0.37 19.69 6.56
C GLY A 53 -0.96 20.98 7.09
N ASN A 54 -0.13 21.95 7.49
CA ASN A 54 -0.59 23.28 7.85
C ASN A 54 -0.51 24.23 6.63
N GLY A 55 -1.32 25.28 6.62
CA GLY A 55 -1.19 26.37 5.67
C GLY A 55 -0.10 27.35 6.09
N LEU A 56 0.50 28.02 5.11
CA LEU A 56 1.38 29.15 5.33
C LEU A 56 0.75 30.41 4.75
N LEU A 57 0.69 31.48 5.54
CA LEU A 57 0.19 32.77 5.13
C LEU A 57 1.36 33.75 5.05
N PHE A 58 1.53 34.37 3.88
CA PHE A 58 2.44 35.49 3.65
C PHE A 58 1.60 36.74 3.45
N LEU A 59 1.89 37.78 4.21
CA LEU A 59 1.20 39.06 4.09
C LEU A 59 2.10 40.02 3.33
N ASP A 60 1.50 40.78 2.42
CA ASP A 60 2.23 41.81 1.70
C ASP A 60 2.67 42.94 2.65
N GLY A 61 3.95 43.28 2.60
CA GLY A 61 4.57 44.27 3.50
C GLY A 61 5.02 43.69 4.86
N ASP A 62 4.81 42.41 5.13
CA ASP A 62 5.35 41.73 6.32
C ASP A 62 6.46 40.75 5.93
N THR A 63 7.57 40.77 6.65
CA THR A 63 8.68 39.85 6.45
C THR A 63 8.46 38.50 7.13
N ASN A 64 7.44 38.37 7.95
CA ASN A 64 7.11 37.16 8.66
C ASN A 64 6.19 36.24 7.85
N CYS A 65 6.37 34.93 8.01
CA CYS A 65 5.47 33.91 7.55
C CYS A 65 4.65 33.37 8.75
N TYR A 66 3.36 33.22 8.56
CA TYR A 66 2.45 32.72 9.60
C TYR A 66 1.99 31.33 9.27
N LYS A 67 2.07 30.44 10.25
CA LYS A 67 1.48 29.09 10.18
C LYS A 67 0.01 29.17 10.54
N ILE A 68 -0.85 28.64 9.70
CA ILE A 68 -2.27 28.47 9.95
C ILE A 68 -2.54 26.98 10.15
N SER A 69 -3.13 26.64 11.28
CA SER A 69 -3.53 25.26 11.56
C SER A 69 -4.75 24.90 10.72
N SER A 70 -4.53 24.23 9.61
CA SER A 70 -5.55 23.83 8.63
C SER A 70 -5.65 22.32 8.47
N LYS A 71 -5.30 21.57 9.53
CA LYS A 71 -5.28 20.10 9.49
C LYS A 71 -6.67 19.52 9.35
N GLY A 72 -7.12 19.40 8.11
CA GLY A 72 -8.32 18.67 7.74
C GLY A 72 -7.98 17.28 7.18
N TYR A 73 -7.23 16.46 7.93
CA TYR A 73 -7.10 15.06 7.51
C TYR A 73 -8.49 14.42 7.53
N PRO A 74 -8.89 13.72 6.47
CA PRO A 74 -10.15 13.00 6.47
C PRO A 74 -10.15 11.98 7.61
N GLY A 75 -10.78 12.36 8.72
CA GLY A 75 -10.90 11.48 9.89
C GLY A 75 -12.24 10.73 9.92
N LEU A 76 -13.25 11.29 9.27
CA LEU A 76 -14.57 10.70 9.14
C LEU A 76 -14.66 10.03 7.77
N GLY A 77 -14.60 8.70 7.73
CA GLY A 77 -14.70 7.92 6.50
C GLY A 77 -13.50 7.01 6.21
N VAL A 78 -12.42 7.11 7.00
CA VAL A 78 -11.32 6.13 6.91
C VAL A 78 -11.81 4.81 7.48
N LYS A 79 -11.96 3.83 6.60
CA LYS A 79 -12.39 2.47 6.95
C LYS A 79 -11.32 1.78 7.78
N LYS A 80 -11.72 0.74 8.49
CA LYS A 80 -10.77 -0.19 9.12
C LYS A 80 -10.37 -1.24 8.08
N ALA A 81 -9.11 -1.67 8.15
CA ALA A 81 -8.63 -2.78 7.34
C ALA A 81 -9.47 -4.04 7.60
N GLU A 82 -10.08 -4.57 6.56
CA GLU A 82 -10.96 -5.74 6.65
C GLU A 82 -10.19 -7.04 6.39
N ASN A 83 -9.30 -7.03 5.41
CA ASN A 83 -8.52 -8.20 5.01
C ASN A 83 -7.16 -8.28 5.73
N GLU A 84 -6.52 -7.14 5.98
CA GLU A 84 -5.23 -7.06 6.70
C GLU A 84 -5.41 -6.65 8.16
N LYS A 85 -6.18 -7.45 8.92
CA LYS A 85 -6.41 -7.19 10.35
C LYS A 85 -5.13 -7.37 11.16
N VAL A 86 -4.87 -6.45 12.07
CA VAL A 86 -3.76 -6.50 13.04
C VAL A 86 -4.28 -6.43 14.45
N ILE A 87 -3.61 -7.14 15.35
CA ILE A 87 -3.90 -7.11 16.79
C ILE A 87 -3.40 -5.81 17.40
N ARG A 88 -2.22 -5.36 16.98
CA ARG A 88 -1.60 -4.11 17.42
C ARG A 88 -1.26 -3.24 16.22
N GLY A 89 -1.29 -1.92 16.39
CA GLY A 89 -0.91 -0.95 15.38
C GLY A 89 -2.07 -0.18 14.78
N SER A 90 -1.81 0.52 13.67
CA SER A 90 -2.80 1.32 12.97
C SER A 90 -3.91 0.43 12.40
N LYS A 91 -5.14 0.88 12.53
CA LYS A 91 -6.32 0.20 11.95
C LYS A 91 -6.88 0.98 10.75
N GLU A 92 -6.22 2.07 10.36
CA GLU A 92 -6.61 2.86 9.20
C GLU A 92 -6.42 2.04 7.92
N ALA A 93 -7.41 2.06 7.04
CA ALA A 93 -7.35 1.50 5.70
C ALA A 93 -7.47 2.61 4.65
N PHE A 94 -7.06 2.31 3.44
CA PHE A 94 -7.30 3.13 2.26
C PHE A 94 -8.79 3.20 1.92
N THR A 95 -9.14 4.25 1.20
CA THR A 95 -10.50 4.52 0.70
C THR A 95 -10.51 4.36 -0.83
N GLU A 96 -11.67 4.56 -1.43
CA GLU A 96 -11.80 4.53 -2.90
C GLU A 96 -11.30 5.81 -3.58
N SER A 97 -10.90 6.84 -2.83
CA SER A 97 -10.39 8.09 -3.37
C SER A 97 -8.87 8.13 -3.39
N GLU A 98 -8.28 8.28 -4.58
CA GLU A 98 -6.84 8.41 -4.79
C GLU A 98 -6.23 9.54 -3.94
N LYS A 99 -6.84 10.73 -3.94
CA LYS A 99 -6.36 11.90 -3.19
C LYS A 99 -6.29 11.65 -1.69
N ILE A 100 -7.32 11.01 -1.13
CA ILE A 100 -7.36 10.65 0.29
C ILE A 100 -6.25 9.63 0.59
N ASN A 101 -6.06 8.65 -0.27
CA ASN A 101 -5.07 7.60 -0.10
C ASN A 101 -3.64 8.16 -0.13
N VAL A 102 -3.34 9.05 -1.06
CA VAL A 102 -2.07 9.78 -1.11
C VAL A 102 -1.86 10.62 0.16
N ALA A 103 -2.91 11.29 0.65
CA ALA A 103 -2.83 12.06 1.89
C ALA A 103 -2.57 11.19 3.12
N LEU A 104 -3.12 9.97 3.19
CA LEU A 104 -2.86 9.01 4.25
C LEU A 104 -1.40 8.53 4.27
N ILE A 105 -0.77 8.38 3.09
CA ILE A 105 0.66 8.09 2.98
C ILE A 105 1.47 9.31 3.42
N ARG A 106 1.14 10.52 2.92
CA ARG A 106 1.81 11.78 3.31
C ARG A 106 1.72 12.10 4.80
N LYS A 107 0.61 11.76 5.43
CA LYS A 107 0.44 11.92 6.89
C LYS A 107 1.55 11.19 7.67
N ARG A 108 2.03 10.07 7.14
CA ARG A 108 3.08 9.24 7.73
C ARG A 108 4.49 9.65 7.29
N LEU A 109 4.63 10.00 6.02
CA LEU A 109 5.91 10.38 5.40
C LEU A 109 5.95 11.88 5.17
N ARG A 110 6.43 12.63 6.17
CA ARG A 110 6.52 14.09 6.14
C ARG A 110 7.87 14.56 5.59
N ASP A 111 8.29 13.99 4.47
CA ASP A 111 9.55 14.32 3.80
C ASP A 111 9.27 14.93 2.42
N SER A 112 9.99 15.99 2.08
CA SER A 112 9.87 16.66 0.77
C SER A 112 10.43 15.84 -0.39
N ARG A 113 11.25 14.82 -0.10
CA ARG A 113 11.78 13.88 -1.09
C ARG A 113 10.74 12.84 -1.52
N MET A 114 9.62 12.72 -0.77
CA MET A 114 8.49 11.92 -1.23
C MET A 114 7.81 12.63 -2.40
N LYS A 115 7.87 12.01 -3.55
CA LYS A 115 7.24 12.48 -4.78
C LYS A 115 5.93 11.75 -5.02
N VAL A 116 4.99 12.48 -5.58
CA VAL A 116 3.71 11.96 -6.06
C VAL A 116 3.55 12.46 -7.48
N GLU A 117 3.46 11.55 -8.42
CA GLU A 117 3.22 11.87 -9.82
C GLU A 117 1.89 11.30 -10.24
N GLU A 118 0.97 12.18 -10.56
CA GLU A 118 -0.37 11.84 -11.01
C GLU A 118 -0.40 11.71 -12.53
N GLN A 119 -1.09 10.71 -13.03
CA GLN A 119 -1.40 10.55 -14.44
C GLN A 119 -2.76 9.86 -14.60
N THR A 120 -3.39 10.11 -15.74
CA THR A 120 -4.67 9.50 -16.09
C THR A 120 -4.44 8.29 -16.97
N VAL A 121 -5.15 7.20 -16.69
CA VAL A 121 -5.11 5.96 -17.47
C VAL A 121 -6.52 5.60 -17.92
N GLY A 122 -6.63 5.08 -19.15
CA GLY A 122 -7.91 4.79 -19.77
C GLY A 122 -8.45 5.92 -20.63
N VAL A 123 -8.82 5.61 -21.88
CA VAL A 123 -9.25 6.59 -22.88
C VAL A 123 -10.63 7.18 -22.56
N ARG A 124 -11.50 6.41 -21.91
CA ARG A 124 -12.87 6.82 -21.57
C ARG A 124 -13.06 7.03 -20.08
N SER A 125 -12.44 6.18 -19.23
CA SER A 125 -12.59 6.31 -17.78
C SER A 125 -11.80 7.47 -17.20
N HIS A 126 -10.68 7.86 -17.84
CA HIS A 126 -9.75 8.88 -17.33
C HIS A 126 -9.42 8.69 -15.84
N THR A 127 -9.17 7.44 -15.45
CA THR A 127 -8.95 7.07 -14.05
C THR A 127 -7.65 7.66 -13.54
N MET A 128 -7.73 8.43 -12.47
CA MET A 128 -6.56 9.01 -11.82
C MET A 128 -5.72 7.93 -11.16
N THR A 129 -4.44 7.99 -11.40
CA THR A 129 -3.47 7.06 -10.84
C THR A 129 -2.22 7.83 -10.39
N ALA A 130 -1.79 7.62 -9.15
CA ALA A 130 -0.63 8.29 -8.59
C ALA A 130 0.50 7.31 -8.30
N LEU A 131 1.70 7.65 -8.77
CA LEU A 131 2.95 6.97 -8.42
C LEU A 131 3.57 7.68 -7.21
N VAL A 132 3.66 6.98 -6.08
CA VAL A 132 4.25 7.50 -4.84
C VAL A 132 5.57 6.80 -4.58
N TYR A 133 6.65 7.57 -4.41
CA TYR A 133 7.99 7.04 -4.19
C TYR A 133 8.90 8.04 -3.47
N MET A 134 10.06 7.59 -2.97
CA MET A 134 11.13 8.44 -2.46
C MET A 134 12.16 8.72 -3.56
N GLU A 135 12.44 9.99 -3.82
CA GLU A 135 13.32 10.43 -4.91
C GLU A 135 14.76 9.93 -4.76
N ASP A 136 15.24 9.83 -3.53
CA ASP A 136 16.60 9.42 -3.18
C ASP A 136 16.79 7.91 -3.04
N LEU A 137 15.71 7.14 -2.91
CA LEU A 137 15.77 5.69 -2.68
C LEU A 137 15.36 4.87 -3.90
N ILE A 138 14.58 5.47 -4.80
CA ILE A 138 13.98 4.77 -5.94
C ILE A 138 15.00 4.32 -6.98
N TYR A 139 14.84 3.11 -7.49
CA TYR A 139 15.56 2.67 -8.67
C TYR A 139 14.97 3.29 -9.94
N GLN A 140 15.71 4.21 -10.56
CA GLN A 140 15.23 5.03 -11.68
C GLN A 140 14.79 4.21 -12.90
N GLY A 141 15.42 3.06 -13.14
CA GLY A 141 15.04 2.16 -14.23
C GLY A 141 13.63 1.60 -14.06
N LEU A 142 13.25 1.25 -12.83
CA LEU A 142 11.91 0.77 -12.51
C LEU A 142 10.86 1.88 -12.69
N LEU A 143 11.14 3.06 -12.16
CA LEU A 143 10.26 4.22 -12.26
C LEU A 143 9.98 4.58 -13.71
N THR A 144 11.04 4.67 -14.53
CA THR A 144 10.91 4.98 -15.97
C THR A 144 10.09 3.91 -16.69
N THR A 145 10.32 2.64 -16.39
CA THR A 145 9.56 1.53 -16.99
C THR A 145 8.08 1.63 -16.64
N MET A 146 7.75 1.89 -15.37
CA MET A 146 6.36 2.01 -14.95
C MET A 146 5.65 3.21 -15.59
N LYS A 147 6.30 4.37 -15.64
CA LYS A 147 5.76 5.55 -16.32
C LYS A 147 5.46 5.27 -17.80
N GLN A 148 6.40 4.63 -18.50
CA GLN A 148 6.21 4.25 -19.90
C GLN A 148 5.09 3.24 -20.10
N GLN A 149 4.95 2.28 -19.20
CA GLN A 149 3.87 1.30 -19.25
C GLN A 149 2.50 1.98 -19.09
N LEU A 150 2.34 2.81 -18.04
CA LEU A 150 1.07 3.50 -17.79
C LEU A 150 0.66 4.43 -18.93
N GLN A 151 1.62 5.08 -19.61
CA GLN A 151 1.37 5.92 -20.77
C GLN A 151 0.99 5.15 -22.05
N ARG A 152 1.37 3.87 -22.14
CA ARG A 152 1.12 3.02 -23.32
C ARG A 152 -0.24 2.36 -23.33
N TYR A 153 -0.97 2.39 -22.19
CA TYR A 153 -2.26 1.70 -22.11
C TYR A 153 -3.35 2.47 -22.86
N GLU A 154 -3.62 2.04 -24.10
CA GLU A 154 -4.76 2.46 -24.90
C GLU A 154 -5.96 1.53 -24.62
N ILE A 155 -6.47 1.58 -23.42
CA ILE A 155 -7.61 0.79 -22.95
C ILE A 155 -8.79 1.74 -22.68
N ASP A 156 -10.01 1.27 -22.93
CA ASP A 156 -11.22 2.07 -22.73
C ASP A 156 -11.37 2.56 -21.29
N GLY A 157 -11.10 1.72 -20.31
CA GLY A 157 -11.18 2.13 -18.91
C GLY A 157 -10.46 1.21 -17.94
N ILE A 158 -10.04 1.77 -16.82
CA ILE A 158 -9.55 1.06 -15.65
C ILE A 158 -10.52 1.36 -14.51
N LEU A 159 -11.15 0.32 -13.99
CA LEU A 159 -12.20 0.43 -12.99
C LEU A 159 -11.68 0.15 -11.57
N ASP A 160 -10.56 -0.57 -11.46
CA ASP A 160 -9.96 -0.97 -10.19
C ASP A 160 -8.45 -1.20 -10.33
N SER A 161 -7.74 -1.19 -9.20
CA SER A 161 -6.31 -1.49 -9.13
C SER A 161 -5.95 -2.88 -9.66
N GLY A 162 -6.82 -3.88 -9.49
CA GLY A 162 -6.60 -5.24 -9.98
C GLY A 162 -6.52 -5.33 -11.51
N MET A 163 -7.28 -4.51 -12.25
CA MET A 163 -7.13 -4.42 -13.70
C MET A 163 -5.76 -3.85 -14.08
N LEU A 164 -5.31 -2.84 -13.35
CA LEU A 164 -4.02 -2.20 -13.59
C LEU A 164 -2.86 -3.16 -13.26
N GLU A 165 -2.99 -3.97 -12.22
CA GLU A 165 -2.06 -5.03 -11.87
C GLU A 165 -1.88 -6.02 -13.03
N GLN A 166 -2.97 -6.60 -13.52
CA GLN A 166 -2.96 -7.57 -14.62
C GLN A 166 -2.36 -7.00 -15.91
N LEU A 167 -2.65 -5.76 -16.24
CA LEU A 167 -2.08 -5.08 -17.41
C LEU A 167 -0.58 -4.80 -17.26
N SER A 168 -0.11 -4.59 -16.03
CA SER A 168 1.26 -4.20 -15.74
C SER A 168 2.18 -5.39 -15.52
N GLU A 169 1.65 -6.60 -15.37
CA GLU A 169 2.43 -7.81 -15.23
C GLU A 169 3.15 -8.18 -16.52
N LYS A 170 4.49 -8.36 -16.42
CA LYS A 170 5.34 -8.75 -17.55
C LYS A 170 5.21 -10.22 -17.88
N HIS A 171 4.97 -11.06 -16.88
CA HIS A 171 4.92 -12.52 -16.98
C HIS A 171 3.56 -13.04 -16.52
N TRP A 172 2.56 -12.87 -17.36
CA TRP A 172 1.17 -13.26 -17.08
C TRP A 172 0.97 -14.78 -16.84
N LEU A 173 1.92 -15.61 -17.26
CA LEU A 173 1.92 -17.05 -16.97
C LEU A 173 2.58 -17.40 -15.63
N SER A 174 3.17 -16.43 -14.93
CA SER A 174 3.79 -16.69 -13.64
C SER A 174 2.70 -16.86 -12.57
N PRO A 175 2.73 -17.93 -11.78
CA PRO A 175 1.81 -18.06 -10.64
C PRO A 175 2.15 -17.10 -9.49
N PHE A 176 3.30 -16.43 -9.54
CA PHE A 176 3.72 -15.48 -8.52
C PHE A 176 3.38 -14.06 -8.94
N PRO A 177 2.58 -13.32 -8.16
CA PRO A 177 2.24 -11.93 -8.44
C PRO A 177 3.49 -11.04 -8.41
N GLN A 178 3.59 -10.13 -9.37
CA GLN A 178 4.69 -9.18 -9.48
C GLN A 178 4.46 -7.91 -8.66
N PHE A 179 3.24 -7.72 -8.22
CA PHE A 179 2.81 -6.64 -7.35
C PHE A 179 2.38 -7.20 -6.00
N GLN A 180 2.53 -6.41 -4.98
CA GLN A 180 1.98 -6.68 -3.66
C GLN A 180 0.84 -5.72 -3.41
N THR A 181 -0.33 -6.22 -3.09
CA THR A 181 -1.50 -5.41 -2.75
C THR A 181 -1.53 -5.12 -1.25
N THR A 182 -2.00 -3.94 -0.86
CA THR A 182 -2.28 -3.63 0.54
C THR A 182 -3.42 -2.63 0.66
N GLU A 183 -4.25 -2.80 1.68
CA GLU A 183 -5.26 -1.82 2.08
C GLU A 183 -4.76 -0.87 3.20
N ARG A 184 -3.51 -1.04 3.64
CA ARG A 184 -2.95 -0.37 4.80
C ARG A 184 -1.98 0.75 4.43
N PRO A 185 -2.27 2.00 4.84
CA PRO A 185 -1.37 3.12 4.58
C PRO A 185 -0.03 3.04 5.31
N ASP A 186 0.07 2.35 6.45
CA ASP A 186 1.34 2.15 7.16
C ASP A 186 2.28 1.21 6.41
N ARG A 187 1.74 0.13 5.80
CA ARG A 187 2.52 -0.80 4.98
C ARG A 187 2.99 -0.13 3.68
N ALA A 188 2.12 0.64 3.04
CA ALA A 188 2.49 1.42 1.86
C ALA A 188 3.59 2.45 2.18
N ALA A 189 3.48 3.16 3.31
CA ALA A 189 4.51 4.10 3.74
C ALA A 189 5.86 3.41 4.03
N ALA A 190 5.85 2.23 4.66
CA ALA A 190 7.05 1.44 4.87
C ALA A 190 7.70 1.03 3.56
N ALA A 191 6.91 0.57 2.58
CA ALA A 191 7.41 0.20 1.25
C ALA A 191 8.07 1.38 0.52
N VAL A 192 7.49 2.58 0.61
CA VAL A 192 8.09 3.81 0.06
C VAL A 192 9.45 4.11 0.69
N LEU A 193 9.60 3.92 2.02
CA LEU A 193 10.89 4.07 2.72
C LEU A 193 11.91 2.97 2.36
N GLU A 194 11.46 1.82 1.88
CA GLU A 194 12.31 0.75 1.34
C GLU A 194 12.76 1.01 -0.11
N GLY A 195 12.36 2.14 -0.72
CA GLY A 195 12.68 2.49 -2.10
C GLY A 195 11.78 1.82 -3.14
N ARG A 196 10.63 1.28 -2.73
CA ARG A 196 9.61 0.73 -3.63
C ARG A 196 8.68 1.83 -4.15
N ILE A 197 7.99 1.56 -5.23
CA ILE A 197 6.93 2.40 -5.77
C ILE A 197 5.60 1.92 -5.20
N VAL A 198 4.76 2.87 -4.79
CA VAL A 198 3.36 2.61 -4.46
C VAL A 198 2.49 3.24 -5.53
N LEU A 199 1.67 2.44 -6.19
CA LEU A 199 0.72 2.86 -7.20
C LEU A 199 -0.65 2.95 -6.56
N VAL A 200 -1.21 4.15 -6.52
CA VAL A 200 -2.52 4.45 -5.96
C VAL A 200 -3.47 4.72 -7.12
N THR A 201 -4.56 3.97 -7.19
CA THR A 201 -5.56 4.09 -8.26
C THR A 201 -6.87 4.58 -7.66
N ASP A 202 -7.53 5.49 -8.35
CA ASP A 202 -8.85 5.95 -7.96
C ASP A 202 -9.88 4.81 -8.06
N HIS A 203 -10.94 4.88 -7.29
CA HIS A 203 -11.99 3.86 -7.15
C HIS A 203 -11.52 2.52 -6.53
N SER A 204 -10.30 2.46 -5.97
CA SER A 204 -9.80 1.26 -5.33
C SER A 204 -9.35 1.52 -3.89
N PRO A 205 -9.82 0.71 -2.92
CA PRO A 205 -9.35 0.76 -1.54
C PRO A 205 -8.02 0.03 -1.33
N GLN A 206 -7.43 -0.50 -2.39
CA GLN A 206 -6.14 -1.18 -2.36
C GLN A 206 -5.13 -0.45 -3.21
N VAL A 207 -3.90 -0.43 -2.75
CA VAL A 207 -2.76 0.11 -3.49
C VAL A 207 -1.79 -1.01 -3.87
N LEU A 208 -1.11 -0.83 -4.99
CA LEU A 208 -0.14 -1.78 -5.50
C LEU A 208 1.27 -1.32 -5.12
N ILE A 209 2.06 -2.23 -4.58
CA ILE A 209 3.47 -2.01 -4.22
C ILE A 209 4.35 -2.79 -5.19
N LEU A 210 5.34 -2.13 -5.75
CA LEU A 210 6.26 -2.75 -6.70
C LEU A 210 7.73 -2.34 -6.44
N PRO A 211 8.68 -3.23 -6.68
CA PRO A 211 8.52 -4.63 -7.04
C PRO A 211 8.05 -5.50 -5.85
N SER A 212 7.40 -6.62 -6.15
CA SER A 212 7.12 -7.63 -5.12
C SER A 212 8.33 -8.55 -4.96
N ASP A 213 8.68 -8.84 -3.71
CA ASP A 213 9.74 -9.79 -3.35
C ASP A 213 9.14 -11.08 -2.81
N TYR A 214 9.81 -12.20 -3.04
CA TYR A 214 9.41 -13.48 -2.45
C TYR A 214 9.25 -13.41 -0.93
N ASN A 215 10.11 -12.67 -0.25
CA ASN A 215 10.03 -12.47 1.20
C ASN A 215 8.74 -11.74 1.64
N SER A 216 8.18 -10.89 0.79
CA SER A 216 6.98 -10.12 1.12
C SER A 216 5.73 -10.99 1.31
N PHE A 217 5.70 -12.20 0.71
CA PHE A 217 4.61 -13.18 0.93
C PHE A 217 4.61 -13.78 2.33
N PHE A 218 5.76 -13.80 3.01
CA PHE A 218 5.90 -14.31 4.37
C PHE A 218 5.88 -13.22 5.43
N GLN A 219 5.79 -11.96 5.03
CA GLN A 219 5.68 -10.82 5.94
C GLN A 219 4.23 -10.45 6.17
N THR A 220 3.86 -10.29 7.42
CA THR A 220 2.55 -9.75 7.81
C THR A 220 2.72 -8.40 8.46
N SER A 221 1.67 -7.59 8.45
CA SER A 221 1.70 -6.28 9.10
C SER A 221 1.95 -6.36 10.61
N ASP A 222 1.56 -7.47 11.24
CA ASP A 222 1.83 -7.71 12.67
C ASP A 222 3.33 -7.83 13.00
N ASP A 223 4.16 -8.24 12.05
CA ASP A 223 5.61 -8.38 12.28
C ASP A 223 6.28 -7.04 12.64
N TRP A 224 5.74 -5.91 12.18
CA TRP A 224 6.25 -4.57 12.45
C TRP A 224 5.88 -4.03 13.85
N TYR A 225 4.80 -4.57 14.45
CA TYR A 225 4.26 -4.09 15.71
C TYR A 225 4.60 -4.98 16.91
N ASN A 226 5.13 -6.17 16.66
CA ASN A 226 5.56 -7.10 17.69
C ASN A 226 7.04 -6.95 18.01
N ARG A 227 7.46 -7.48 19.17
CA ARG A 227 8.88 -7.55 19.53
C ARG A 227 9.62 -8.40 18.49
N PHE A 228 10.86 -8.02 18.17
CA PHE A 228 11.63 -8.66 17.10
C PHE A 228 11.78 -10.19 17.30
N GLN A 229 11.89 -10.68 18.54
CA GLN A 229 11.99 -12.12 18.82
C GLN A 229 10.73 -12.85 18.37
N VAL A 230 9.53 -12.31 18.69
CA VAL A 230 8.24 -12.91 18.35
C VAL A 230 8.02 -12.84 16.83
N ALA A 231 8.31 -11.68 16.22
CA ALA A 231 8.19 -11.49 14.79
C ALA A 231 9.14 -12.43 14.00
N SER A 232 10.41 -12.55 14.44
CA SER A 232 11.39 -13.45 13.82
C SER A 232 10.97 -14.92 13.94
N TYR A 233 10.48 -15.33 15.12
CA TYR A 233 10.00 -16.69 15.34
C TYR A 233 8.78 -17.00 14.45
N ALA A 234 7.79 -16.12 14.42
CA ALA A 234 6.60 -16.29 13.59
C ALA A 234 6.95 -16.35 12.10
N ARG A 235 7.88 -15.50 11.63
CA ARG A 235 8.37 -15.55 10.24
C ARG A 235 9.08 -16.85 9.93
N THR A 236 9.95 -17.32 10.81
CA THR A 236 10.64 -18.61 10.66
C THR A 236 9.66 -19.76 10.58
N LEU A 237 8.62 -19.76 11.44
CA LEU A 237 7.59 -20.78 11.38
C LEU A 237 6.81 -20.78 10.06
N ARG A 238 6.52 -19.59 9.50
CA ARG A 238 5.85 -19.50 8.20
C ARG A 238 6.71 -20.07 7.08
N PHE A 239 8.03 -19.78 7.05
CA PHE A 239 8.95 -20.37 6.10
C PHE A 239 9.06 -21.89 6.25
N LEU A 240 9.18 -22.38 7.48
CA LEU A 240 9.20 -23.81 7.76
C LEU A 240 7.91 -24.50 7.32
N ALA A 241 6.76 -23.90 7.62
CA ALA A 241 5.46 -24.42 7.19
C ALA A 241 5.34 -24.51 5.67
N ALA A 242 5.79 -23.48 4.94
CA ALA A 242 5.81 -23.51 3.49
C ALA A 242 6.72 -24.61 2.92
N ILE A 243 7.93 -24.78 3.47
CA ILE A 243 8.85 -25.86 3.08
C ILE A 243 8.23 -27.22 3.38
N LEU A 244 7.66 -27.40 4.57
CA LEU A 244 7.04 -28.65 4.98
C LEU A 244 5.81 -29.00 4.12
N SER A 245 5.01 -27.99 3.73
CA SER A 245 3.86 -28.21 2.85
C SER A 245 4.26 -28.77 1.47
N MET A 246 5.44 -28.40 0.96
CA MET A 246 5.98 -28.97 -0.28
C MET A 246 6.57 -30.37 -0.09
N ILE A 247 7.17 -30.65 1.07
CA ILE A 247 7.88 -31.91 1.34
C ILE A 247 6.89 -33.01 1.73
N PHE A 248 5.88 -32.72 2.54
CA PHE A 248 4.98 -33.74 3.08
C PHE A 248 4.24 -34.58 2.04
N PRO A 249 3.67 -34.01 0.96
CA PRO A 249 3.05 -34.82 -0.09
C PRO A 249 4.06 -35.78 -0.74
N ALA A 250 5.27 -35.29 -1.01
CA ALA A 250 6.33 -36.13 -1.61
C ALA A 250 6.77 -37.28 -0.68
N VAL A 251 6.95 -36.99 0.61
CA VAL A 251 7.30 -38.00 1.62
C VAL A 251 6.17 -39.02 1.75
N TYR A 252 4.92 -38.57 1.79
CA TYR A 252 3.77 -39.47 1.85
C TYR A 252 3.74 -40.42 0.66
N VAL A 253 3.92 -39.93 -0.58
CA VAL A 253 4.00 -40.79 -1.77
C VAL A 253 5.16 -41.77 -1.66
N ALA A 254 6.35 -41.34 -1.27
CA ALA A 254 7.53 -42.16 -1.15
C ALA A 254 7.34 -43.31 -0.14
N VAL A 255 6.77 -42.99 1.04
CA VAL A 255 6.53 -43.98 2.08
C VAL A 255 5.39 -44.94 1.70
N ALA A 256 4.31 -44.40 1.15
CA ALA A 256 3.13 -45.18 0.79
C ALA A 256 3.35 -46.14 -0.40
N THR A 257 4.29 -45.77 -1.33
CA THR A 257 4.52 -46.58 -2.55
C THR A 257 5.75 -47.46 -2.45
N TRP A 258 6.86 -46.97 -1.92
CA TRP A 258 8.13 -47.70 -1.94
C TRP A 258 8.63 -48.18 -0.58
N HIS A 259 8.20 -47.55 0.51
CA HIS A 259 8.72 -47.86 1.84
C HIS A 259 7.60 -48.18 2.85
N THR A 260 6.64 -49.01 2.46
CA THR A 260 5.53 -49.43 3.31
C THR A 260 5.98 -50.10 4.60
N SER A 261 7.18 -50.70 4.60
CA SER A 261 7.81 -51.30 5.77
C SER A 261 8.15 -50.36 6.93
N LEU A 262 8.24 -49.05 6.64
CA LEU A 262 8.43 -48.01 7.67
C LEU A 262 7.16 -47.70 8.46
N LEU A 263 6.01 -48.08 7.94
CA LEU A 263 4.73 -47.82 8.58
C LEU A 263 4.30 -49.00 9.47
N PRO A 264 3.66 -48.72 10.63
CA PRO A 264 3.04 -49.76 11.40
C PRO A 264 2.00 -50.52 10.58
N THR A 265 1.97 -51.85 10.70
CA THR A 265 1.08 -52.75 9.92
C THR A 265 -0.40 -52.36 10.00
N LYS A 266 -0.87 -51.87 11.16
CA LYS A 266 -2.23 -51.36 11.32
C LYS A 266 -2.54 -50.18 10.41
N LEU A 267 -1.56 -49.30 10.23
CA LEU A 267 -1.70 -48.11 9.40
C LEU A 267 -1.67 -48.47 7.91
N VAL A 268 -0.82 -49.41 7.50
CA VAL A 268 -0.81 -49.97 6.14
C VAL A 268 -2.13 -50.62 5.77
N LEU A 269 -2.71 -51.39 6.67
CA LEU A 269 -4.01 -52.02 6.45
C LEU A 269 -5.14 -51.01 6.31
N SER A 270 -5.20 -50.01 7.21
CA SER A 270 -6.22 -48.96 7.11
C SER A 270 -6.08 -48.11 5.86
N MET A 271 -4.85 -47.84 5.41
CA MET A 271 -4.61 -47.15 4.13
C MET A 271 -5.02 -48.01 2.92
N ALA A 272 -4.77 -49.32 2.98
CA ALA A 272 -5.20 -50.26 1.92
C ALA A 272 -6.74 -50.35 1.85
N GLU A 273 -7.41 -50.39 2.98
CA GLU A 273 -8.88 -50.38 3.06
C GLU A 273 -9.47 -49.05 2.51
N ALA A 274 -8.92 -47.92 2.92
CA ALA A 274 -9.35 -46.60 2.44
C ALA A 274 -9.18 -46.42 0.94
N ARG A 275 -8.25 -47.15 0.32
CA ARG A 275 -7.96 -47.09 -1.12
C ARG A 275 -8.74 -48.11 -1.97
N GLN A 276 -9.47 -49.04 -1.35
CA GLN A 276 -10.28 -50.04 -2.06
C GLN A 276 -11.43 -49.44 -2.88
N GLY A 277 -11.42 -48.42 -3.47
CA GLY A 277 -12.45 -47.84 -4.30
C GLY A 277 -11.92 -46.68 -5.14
N VAL A 278 -10.66 -46.35 -4.98
CA VAL A 278 -10.05 -45.23 -5.71
C VAL A 278 -9.37 -45.76 -6.96
N PRO A 279 -9.78 -45.34 -8.17
CA PRO A 279 -9.26 -45.86 -9.45
C PRO A 279 -7.87 -45.36 -9.80
N PHE A 280 -7.28 -44.43 -9.01
CA PHE A 280 -6.01 -43.78 -9.30
C PHE A 280 -4.89 -44.28 -8.40
N PRO A 281 -3.63 -44.36 -8.90
CA PRO A 281 -2.47 -44.61 -8.05
C PRO A 281 -2.24 -43.43 -7.10
N ALA A 282 -1.59 -43.68 -5.95
CA ALA A 282 -1.36 -42.67 -4.91
C ALA A 282 -0.79 -41.34 -5.42
N LEU A 283 0.12 -41.41 -6.37
CA LEU A 283 0.73 -40.22 -7.00
C LEU A 283 -0.30 -39.41 -7.79
N GLY A 284 -1.18 -40.09 -8.54
CA GLY A 284 -2.23 -39.42 -9.32
C GLY A 284 -3.29 -38.76 -8.44
N GLU A 285 -3.66 -39.41 -7.35
CA GLU A 285 -4.61 -38.86 -6.36
C GLU A 285 -4.08 -37.57 -5.74
N ILE A 286 -2.82 -37.57 -5.27
CA ILE A 286 -2.21 -36.38 -4.67
C ILE A 286 -2.06 -35.26 -5.68
N LEU A 287 -1.59 -35.54 -6.91
CA LEU A 287 -1.49 -34.52 -7.95
C LEU A 287 -2.87 -33.90 -8.28
N LEU A 288 -3.92 -34.71 -8.32
CA LEU A 288 -5.28 -34.19 -8.53
C LEU A 288 -5.74 -33.31 -7.36
N MET A 289 -5.41 -33.69 -6.13
CA MET A 289 -5.73 -32.90 -4.94
C MET A 289 -4.95 -31.57 -4.93
N GLU A 290 -3.64 -31.59 -5.21
CA GLU A 290 -2.79 -30.38 -5.26
C GLU A 290 -3.21 -29.41 -6.38
N ILE A 291 -3.71 -29.92 -7.50
CA ILE A 291 -4.22 -29.08 -8.60
C ILE A 291 -5.59 -28.50 -8.29
N SER A 292 -6.41 -29.19 -7.48
CA SER A 292 -7.77 -28.76 -7.16
C SER A 292 -7.87 -27.78 -5.99
N PHE A 293 -6.82 -27.67 -5.19
CA PHE A 293 -6.67 -26.71 -4.10
C PHE A 293 -5.82 -25.51 -4.50
#